data_8a6f0654bfe3e5d97f8ab9457a0bef6f
#
_entry.id   8a6f0654bfe3e5d97f8ab9457a0bef6f
#
_cell.length_a   1.000
_cell.length_b   1.000
_cell.length_c   1.000
_cell.angle_alpha   90.00
_cell.angle_beta   90.00
_cell.angle_gamma   90.00
#
_symmetry.space_group_name_H-M   'P 1'
#
loop_
_entity.id
_entity.type
_entity.pdbx_description
1 polymer ?
#
loop_
_entity_poly.entity_id
_entity_poly.type
_entity_poly.pdbx_seq_one_letter_code
_entity_poly.pdbx_strand_id
1 'polypeptide(L)'
;MVIGLLLTAEVSSLRQGYLTYGLGVGLGVACCYVPIVATVGAWFEHRRTLALGLAVAGIGTGTLVLVPVIEQVIETHGWRQAYRLFAVISGVLLLIAAVGARRPPVPSAAPGGVRDTIGGRPDFWILYVSSVFTSACLFTAFVFLADYVDTTGTSGSAALLLGLIGMSSIAGRLGFGAIAAKVGTIGLFRWSCLSLGLSYLIWVIADTSYPILVVFALILGVAYGGIIALSPAVVAELFGTVGMGGVLGALYTANGIGGLIGPPLIGTIIDASGYTAAQLTSVLLGLAGGVMLFMLRSSTPS
;
A
#
# COMPACT_ATOMS: atom_id res chain seq x y z
N MET A 1 5.40 11.83 -13.21
CA MET A 1 6.23 10.73 -12.67
C MET A 1 7.60 10.68 -13.36
N VAL A 2 7.72 10.41 -14.67
CA VAL A 2 9.02 10.28 -15.36
C VAL A 2 9.91 11.51 -15.17
N ILE A 3 9.39 12.71 -15.41
CA ILE A 3 10.12 13.97 -15.19
C ILE A 3 10.58 14.10 -13.74
N GLY A 4 9.73 13.73 -12.76
CA GLY A 4 10.10 13.75 -11.34
C GLY A 4 11.28 12.83 -11.04
N LEU A 5 11.30 11.61 -11.60
CA LEU A 5 12.41 10.66 -11.45
C LEU A 5 13.72 11.19 -12.09
N LEU A 6 13.65 11.76 -13.30
CA LEU A 6 14.80 12.35 -13.96
C LEU A 6 15.37 13.54 -13.18
N LEU A 7 14.51 14.43 -12.70
CA LEU A 7 14.94 15.55 -11.85
C LEU A 7 15.53 15.05 -10.52
N THR A 8 15.00 13.98 -9.95
CA THR A 8 15.56 13.39 -8.72
C THR A 8 16.96 12.84 -8.93
N ALA A 9 17.27 12.31 -10.12
CA ALA A 9 18.63 11.88 -10.43
C ALA A 9 19.68 12.99 -10.41
N GLU A 10 19.25 14.25 -10.57
CA GLU A 10 20.13 15.43 -10.63
C GLU A 10 20.17 16.23 -9.31
N VAL A 11 19.45 15.81 -8.26
CA VAL A 11 19.39 16.57 -7.02
C VAL A 11 20.74 16.63 -6.31
N SER A 12 21.04 17.81 -5.74
CA SER A 12 22.23 18.08 -4.95
C SER A 12 21.91 18.41 -3.47
N SER A 13 20.61 18.58 -3.15
CA SER A 13 20.17 18.85 -1.79
C SER A 13 18.92 18.08 -1.42
N LEU A 14 18.74 17.79 -0.14
CA LEU A 14 17.58 17.09 0.40
C LEU A 14 16.26 17.80 0.07
N ARG A 15 16.25 19.14 0.10
CA ARG A 15 15.06 19.96 -0.24
C ARG A 15 14.62 19.75 -1.70
N GLN A 16 15.58 19.69 -2.62
CA GLN A 16 15.28 19.37 -4.02
C GLN A 16 14.72 17.97 -4.14
N GLY A 17 15.24 16.98 -3.40
CA GLY A 17 14.72 15.63 -3.36
C GLY A 17 13.26 15.57 -2.91
N TYR A 18 12.87 16.31 -1.88
CA TYR A 18 11.48 16.40 -1.44
C TYR A 18 10.55 16.98 -2.52
N LEU A 19 11.01 17.97 -3.28
CA LEU A 19 10.22 18.56 -4.35
C LEU A 19 10.13 17.64 -5.58
N THR A 20 11.27 17.13 -6.04
CA THR A 20 11.31 16.33 -7.28
C THR A 20 10.70 14.95 -7.10
N TYR A 21 11.07 14.24 -6.04
CA TYR A 21 10.54 12.92 -5.73
C TYR A 21 9.19 13.02 -5.01
N GLY A 22 9.10 13.75 -3.91
CA GLY A 22 7.87 13.84 -3.11
C GLY A 22 6.71 14.40 -3.93
N LEU A 23 6.84 15.59 -4.51
CA LEU A 23 5.77 16.17 -5.33
C LEU A 23 5.74 15.62 -6.75
N GLY A 24 6.88 15.58 -7.45
CA GLY A 24 6.92 15.21 -8.87
C GLY A 24 6.56 13.75 -9.12
N VAL A 25 7.15 12.82 -8.38
CA VAL A 25 6.82 11.39 -8.50
C VAL A 25 5.48 11.09 -7.82
N GLY A 26 5.24 11.65 -6.61
CA GLY A 26 4.02 11.43 -5.84
C GLY A 26 2.75 11.84 -6.60
N LEU A 27 2.71 13.05 -7.19
CA LEU A 27 1.60 13.48 -8.05
C LEU A 27 1.44 12.57 -9.28
N GLY A 28 2.56 12.16 -9.90
CA GLY A 28 2.53 11.24 -11.01
C GLY A 28 1.91 9.89 -10.67
N VAL A 29 2.25 9.31 -9.52
CA VAL A 29 1.67 8.06 -9.03
C VAL A 29 0.18 8.23 -8.72
N ALA A 30 -0.21 9.31 -8.03
CA ALA A 30 -1.60 9.59 -7.71
C ALA A 30 -2.49 9.71 -8.96
N CYS A 31 -2.00 10.40 -9.99
CA CYS A 31 -2.71 10.55 -11.26
C CYS A 31 -2.83 9.24 -12.07
N CYS A 32 -1.95 8.26 -11.83
CA CYS A 32 -2.01 6.98 -12.53
C CYS A 32 -2.82 5.93 -11.74
N TYR A 33 -2.54 5.77 -10.46
CA TYR A 33 -3.05 4.65 -9.67
C TYR A 33 -4.57 4.71 -9.45
N VAL A 34 -5.08 5.81 -8.90
CA VAL A 34 -6.50 5.95 -8.54
C VAL A 34 -7.41 5.85 -9.76
N PRO A 35 -7.16 6.57 -10.87
CA PRO A 35 -8.00 6.46 -12.07
C PRO A 35 -8.00 5.05 -12.70
N ILE A 36 -6.84 4.36 -12.70
CA ILE A 36 -6.76 3.00 -13.26
C ILE A 36 -7.57 2.03 -12.41
N VAL A 37 -7.41 2.07 -11.08
CA VAL A 37 -8.18 1.22 -10.17
C VAL A 37 -9.69 1.48 -10.30
N ALA A 38 -10.11 2.74 -10.35
CA ALA A 38 -11.51 3.10 -10.57
C ALA A 38 -12.04 2.60 -11.92
N THR A 39 -11.24 2.74 -12.99
CA THR A 39 -11.58 2.27 -14.34
C THR A 39 -11.76 0.75 -14.35
N VAL A 40 -10.83 -0.02 -13.79
CA VAL A 40 -10.94 -1.48 -13.70
C VAL A 40 -12.17 -1.88 -12.88
N GLY A 41 -12.43 -1.21 -11.74
CA GLY A 41 -13.62 -1.46 -10.92
C GLY A 41 -14.95 -1.18 -11.65
N ALA A 42 -14.95 -0.26 -12.62
CA ALA A 42 -16.11 0.06 -13.44
C ALA A 42 -16.31 -0.88 -14.65
N TRP A 43 -15.23 -1.48 -15.17
CA TRP A 43 -15.30 -2.43 -16.29
C TRP A 43 -15.78 -3.82 -15.88
N PHE A 44 -15.40 -4.28 -14.67
CA PHE A 44 -15.67 -5.64 -14.20
C PHE A 44 -16.74 -5.67 -13.11
N GLU A 45 -17.96 -6.08 -13.45
CA GLU A 45 -19.08 -6.18 -12.49
C GLU A 45 -19.05 -7.50 -11.72
N HIS A 46 -18.96 -8.64 -12.40
CA HIS A 46 -19.12 -9.96 -11.80
C HIS A 46 -17.90 -10.50 -11.05
N ARG A 47 -16.68 -10.10 -11.44
CA ARG A 47 -15.40 -10.52 -10.81
C ARG A 47 -14.56 -9.32 -10.43
N ARG A 48 -15.20 -8.26 -9.94
CA ARG A 48 -14.56 -6.97 -9.64
C ARG A 48 -13.35 -7.11 -8.73
N THR A 49 -13.49 -7.82 -7.60
CA THR A 49 -12.43 -7.98 -6.61
C THR A 49 -11.22 -8.70 -7.18
N LEU A 50 -11.43 -9.73 -8.00
CA LEU A 50 -10.34 -10.44 -8.68
C LEU A 50 -9.65 -9.54 -9.71
N ALA A 51 -10.42 -8.80 -10.51
CA ALA A 51 -9.88 -7.87 -11.51
C ALA A 51 -9.06 -6.75 -10.84
N LEU A 52 -9.55 -6.20 -9.74
CA LEU A 52 -8.83 -5.22 -8.94
C LEU A 52 -7.56 -5.82 -8.33
N GLY A 53 -7.64 -7.04 -7.78
CA GLY A 53 -6.48 -7.77 -7.27
C GLY A 53 -5.40 -7.97 -8.33
N LEU A 54 -5.79 -8.36 -9.55
CA LEU A 54 -4.88 -8.55 -10.68
C LEU A 54 -4.25 -7.21 -11.13
N ALA A 55 -5.08 -6.15 -11.24
CA ALA A 55 -4.60 -4.83 -11.64
C ALA A 55 -3.53 -4.27 -10.67
N VAL A 56 -3.71 -4.49 -9.35
CA VAL A 56 -2.75 -4.02 -8.35
C VAL A 56 -1.63 -5.02 -8.04
N ALA A 57 -1.68 -6.25 -8.58
CA ALA A 57 -0.62 -7.25 -8.43
C ALA A 57 0.72 -6.76 -9.01
N GLY A 58 0.66 -5.85 -9.99
CA GLY A 58 1.84 -5.19 -10.55
C GLY A 58 2.73 -4.50 -9.51
N ILE A 59 2.18 -4.02 -8.39
CA ILE A 59 2.96 -3.43 -7.29
C ILE A 59 3.90 -4.48 -6.69
N GLY A 60 3.36 -5.66 -6.34
CA GLY A 60 4.17 -6.76 -5.78
C GLY A 60 5.17 -7.33 -6.78
N THR A 61 4.76 -7.49 -8.04
CA THR A 61 5.67 -7.94 -9.12
C THR A 61 6.79 -6.92 -9.32
N GLY A 62 6.48 -5.63 -9.32
CA GLY A 62 7.47 -4.57 -9.40
C GLY A 62 8.46 -4.61 -8.24
N THR A 63 7.99 -4.77 -7.01
CA THR A 63 8.87 -4.91 -5.84
C THR A 63 9.77 -6.13 -5.95
N LEU A 64 9.21 -7.28 -6.33
CA LEU A 64 9.98 -8.53 -6.45
C LEU A 64 11.08 -8.46 -7.52
N VAL A 65 10.77 -7.86 -8.68
CA VAL A 65 11.68 -7.86 -9.83
C VAL A 65 12.62 -6.66 -9.82
N LEU A 66 12.09 -5.47 -9.51
CA LEU A 66 12.87 -4.24 -9.65
C LEU A 66 13.78 -3.95 -8.46
N VAL A 67 13.41 -4.36 -7.22
CA VAL A 67 14.26 -4.10 -6.05
C VAL A 67 15.65 -4.72 -6.21
N PRO A 68 15.82 -6.02 -6.51
CA PRO A 68 17.15 -6.60 -6.69
C PRO A 68 17.93 -5.98 -7.87
N VAL A 69 17.25 -5.67 -8.97
CA VAL A 69 17.88 -5.03 -10.14
C VAL A 69 18.40 -3.64 -9.78
N ILE A 70 17.61 -2.88 -9.05
CA ILE A 70 17.97 -1.52 -8.65
C ILE A 70 19.10 -1.53 -7.61
N GLU A 71 19.08 -2.46 -6.65
CA GLU A 71 20.15 -2.65 -5.68
C GLU A 71 21.49 -2.87 -6.41
N GLN A 72 21.51 -3.80 -7.38
CA GLN A 72 22.70 -4.05 -8.19
C GLN A 72 23.17 -2.81 -8.99
N VAL A 73 22.21 -2.03 -9.52
CA VAL A 73 22.55 -0.78 -10.24
C VAL A 73 23.11 0.27 -9.29
N ILE A 74 22.55 0.38 -8.07
CA ILE A 74 23.05 1.31 -7.06
C ILE A 74 24.49 0.96 -6.66
N GLU A 75 24.77 -0.30 -6.42
CA GLU A 75 26.13 -0.79 -6.06
C GLU A 75 27.17 -0.56 -7.16
N THR A 76 26.77 -0.75 -8.43
CA THR A 76 27.72 -0.69 -9.56
C THR A 76 27.81 0.70 -10.19
N HIS A 77 26.74 1.44 -10.26
CA HIS A 77 26.63 2.72 -11.01
C HIS A 77 26.14 3.90 -10.17
N GLY A 78 25.77 3.65 -8.92
CA GLY A 78 25.25 4.63 -7.99
C GLY A 78 23.76 4.94 -8.15
N TRP A 79 23.19 5.56 -7.12
CA TRP A 79 21.75 5.82 -7.01
C TRP A 79 21.18 6.75 -8.11
N ARG A 80 21.98 7.68 -8.66
CA ARG A 80 21.54 8.56 -9.74
C ARG A 80 21.18 7.78 -11.01
N GLN A 81 22.00 6.79 -11.34
CA GLN A 81 21.76 5.94 -12.51
C GLN A 81 20.53 5.05 -12.30
N ALA A 82 20.31 4.59 -11.08
CA ALA A 82 19.11 3.86 -10.71
C ALA A 82 17.83 4.68 -10.97
N TYR A 83 17.80 5.95 -10.57
CA TYR A 83 16.66 6.84 -10.88
C TYR A 83 16.45 7.09 -12.36
N ARG A 84 17.51 7.23 -13.16
CA ARG A 84 17.41 7.35 -14.63
C ARG A 84 16.84 6.07 -15.24
N LEU A 85 17.29 4.90 -14.80
CA LEU A 85 16.76 3.61 -15.23
C LEU A 85 15.27 3.48 -14.88
N PHE A 86 14.89 3.83 -13.65
CA PHE A 86 13.48 3.86 -13.24
C PHE A 86 12.64 4.79 -14.10
N ALA A 87 13.16 5.95 -14.49
CA ALA A 87 12.46 6.89 -15.35
C ALA A 87 12.19 6.28 -16.73
N VAL A 88 13.17 5.59 -17.32
CA VAL A 88 13.01 4.93 -18.61
C VAL A 88 11.99 3.80 -18.53
N ILE A 89 12.15 2.88 -17.56
CA ILE A 89 11.22 1.75 -17.38
C ILE A 89 9.80 2.26 -17.17
N SER A 90 9.61 3.22 -16.26
CA SER A 90 8.31 3.81 -15.98
C SER A 90 7.72 4.51 -17.19
N GLY A 91 8.53 5.22 -17.97
CA GLY A 91 8.09 5.90 -19.20
C GLY A 91 7.56 4.92 -20.22
N VAL A 92 8.28 3.84 -20.48
CA VAL A 92 7.86 2.79 -21.43
C VAL A 92 6.56 2.12 -20.96
N LEU A 93 6.49 1.72 -19.69
CA LEU A 93 5.31 1.05 -19.13
C LEU A 93 4.08 1.97 -19.14
N LEU A 94 4.24 3.26 -18.82
CA LEU A 94 3.16 4.25 -18.87
C LEU A 94 2.67 4.50 -20.29
N LEU A 95 3.56 4.53 -21.28
CA LEU A 95 3.18 4.64 -22.70
C LEU A 95 2.37 3.42 -23.15
N ILE A 96 2.82 2.21 -22.81
CA ILE A 96 2.07 0.98 -23.11
C ILE A 96 0.69 1.01 -22.46
N ALA A 97 0.62 1.39 -21.18
CA ALA A 97 -0.64 1.52 -20.46
C ALA A 97 -1.57 2.57 -21.06
N ALA A 98 -1.03 3.72 -21.50
CA ALA A 98 -1.82 4.80 -22.09
C ALA A 98 -2.46 4.39 -23.44
N VAL A 99 -1.72 3.62 -24.25
CA VAL A 99 -2.26 3.08 -25.54
C VAL A 99 -3.36 2.04 -25.29
N GLY A 100 -3.24 1.23 -24.22
CA GLY A 100 -4.22 0.21 -23.85
C GLY A 100 -5.44 0.73 -23.09
N ALA A 101 -5.36 1.92 -22.51
CA ALA A 101 -6.41 2.46 -21.65
C ALA A 101 -7.66 2.84 -22.45
N ARG A 102 -8.82 2.32 -22.06
CA ARG A 102 -10.13 2.64 -22.64
C ARG A 102 -11.09 3.13 -21.57
N ARG A 103 -11.97 4.07 -21.93
CA ARG A 103 -13.01 4.56 -21.02
C ARG A 103 -14.00 3.45 -20.68
N PRO A 104 -14.41 3.31 -19.42
CA PRO A 104 -15.45 2.35 -19.04
C PRO A 104 -16.82 2.75 -19.61
N PRO A 105 -17.74 1.78 -19.81
CA PRO A 105 -19.07 2.04 -20.35
C PRO A 105 -19.98 2.83 -19.39
N VAL A 106 -19.63 2.89 -18.11
CA VAL A 106 -20.43 3.58 -17.06
C VAL A 106 -19.87 4.98 -16.79
N PRO A 107 -20.73 6.02 -16.61
CA PRO A 107 -20.29 7.37 -16.27
C PRO A 107 -19.41 7.40 -15.01
N SER A 108 -18.23 8.02 -15.09
CA SER A 108 -17.23 8.05 -14.02
C SER A 108 -17.53 9.08 -12.92
N ALA A 109 -18.43 10.03 -13.17
CA ALA A 109 -18.72 11.15 -12.26
C ALA A 109 -20.06 10.96 -11.58
N ALA A 110 -20.09 11.10 -10.25
CA ALA A 110 -21.35 11.23 -9.49
C ALA A 110 -21.93 12.63 -9.71
N PRO A 111 -23.25 12.77 -9.96
CA PRO A 111 -23.93 14.04 -9.85
C PRO A 111 -23.74 14.56 -8.42
N GLY A 112 -23.27 15.80 -8.24
CA GLY A 112 -23.06 16.39 -6.91
C GLY A 112 -21.65 16.30 -6.35
N GLY A 113 -20.76 15.48 -6.93
CA GLY A 113 -19.35 15.39 -6.55
C GLY A 113 -19.06 14.48 -5.35
N VAL A 114 -17.76 14.36 -5.01
CA VAL A 114 -17.28 13.49 -3.93
C VAL A 114 -17.82 13.90 -2.56
N ARG A 115 -17.92 15.20 -2.31
CA ARG A 115 -18.39 15.74 -1.01
C ARG A 115 -19.81 15.29 -0.67
N ASP A 116 -20.69 15.20 -1.66
CA ASP A 116 -22.08 14.75 -1.45
C ASP A 116 -22.16 13.24 -1.23
N THR A 117 -21.21 12.48 -1.84
CA THR A 117 -21.14 11.03 -1.68
C THR A 117 -20.62 10.62 -0.31
N ILE A 118 -19.65 11.37 0.27
CA ILE A 118 -19.01 11.05 1.55
C ILE A 118 -19.53 11.90 2.72
N GLY A 119 -20.16 13.03 2.43
CA GLY A 119 -20.64 13.99 3.43
C GLY A 119 -21.67 13.34 4.36
N GLY A 120 -21.41 13.36 5.67
CA GLY A 120 -22.32 12.82 6.69
C GLY A 120 -22.36 11.29 6.78
N ARG A 121 -21.56 10.54 6.02
CA ARG A 121 -21.52 9.05 6.10
C ARG A 121 -20.47 8.58 7.10
N PRO A 122 -20.88 8.05 8.26
CA PRO A 122 -19.92 7.59 9.29
C PRO A 122 -19.01 6.47 8.77
N ASP A 123 -19.50 5.61 7.87
CA ASP A 123 -18.71 4.52 7.27
C ASP A 123 -17.46 5.01 6.55
N PHE A 124 -17.52 6.19 5.91
CA PHE A 124 -16.35 6.79 5.27
C PHE A 124 -15.29 7.17 6.31
N TRP A 125 -15.68 7.82 7.39
CA TRP A 125 -14.74 8.24 8.42
C TRP A 125 -14.15 7.07 9.20
N ILE A 126 -14.93 6.00 9.41
CA ILE A 126 -14.41 4.74 9.99
C ILE A 126 -13.33 4.17 9.09
N LEU A 127 -13.58 4.04 7.77
CA LEU A 127 -12.58 3.57 6.81
C LEU A 127 -11.36 4.49 6.76
N TYR A 128 -11.60 5.82 6.79
CA TYR A 128 -10.55 6.82 6.71
C TYR A 128 -9.56 6.71 7.90
N VAL A 129 -10.09 6.75 9.12
CA VAL A 129 -9.27 6.67 10.33
C VAL A 129 -8.61 5.31 10.47
N SER A 130 -9.33 4.23 10.16
CA SER A 130 -8.74 2.87 10.08
C SER A 130 -7.58 2.82 9.09
N SER A 131 -7.70 3.46 7.92
CA SER A 131 -6.64 3.50 6.92
C SER A 131 -5.43 4.30 7.38
N VAL A 132 -5.60 5.38 8.16
CA VAL A 132 -4.47 6.11 8.77
C VAL A 132 -3.67 5.20 9.70
N PHE A 133 -4.33 4.51 10.62
CA PHE A 133 -3.68 3.61 11.57
C PHE A 133 -3.02 2.41 10.87
N THR A 134 -3.72 1.79 9.94
CA THR A 134 -3.20 0.64 9.18
C THR A 134 -1.99 1.02 8.34
N SER A 135 -2.00 2.20 7.71
CA SER A 135 -0.86 2.69 6.93
C SER A 135 0.32 3.07 7.81
N ALA A 136 0.09 3.74 8.96
CA ALA A 136 1.15 4.04 9.91
C ALA A 136 1.85 2.75 10.38
N CYS A 137 1.06 1.71 10.71
CA CYS A 137 1.58 0.39 11.04
C CYS A 137 2.38 -0.22 9.87
N LEU A 138 1.83 -0.25 8.66
CA LEU A 138 2.45 -0.85 7.48
C LEU A 138 3.81 -0.23 7.17
N PHE A 139 3.90 1.09 7.15
CA PHE A 139 5.13 1.78 6.77
C PHE A 139 6.26 1.59 7.78
N THR A 140 5.97 1.19 9.03
CA THR A 140 7.00 0.84 10.01
C THR A 140 7.91 -0.28 9.50
N ALA A 141 7.35 -1.35 8.95
CA ALA A 141 8.16 -2.44 8.40
C ALA A 141 8.99 -1.99 7.20
N PHE A 142 8.39 -1.25 6.26
CA PHE A 142 9.11 -0.80 5.06
C PHE A 142 10.25 0.16 5.36
N VAL A 143 10.15 0.96 6.42
CA VAL A 143 11.17 1.96 6.78
C VAL A 143 12.24 1.38 7.70
N PHE A 144 11.83 0.60 8.71
CA PHE A 144 12.74 0.24 9.80
C PHE A 144 13.20 -1.22 9.81
N LEU A 145 12.66 -2.09 8.93
CA LEU A 145 13.07 -3.51 8.91
C LEU A 145 14.54 -3.68 8.49
N ALA A 146 15.01 -2.87 7.55
CA ALA A 146 16.40 -2.90 7.12
C ALA A 146 17.34 -2.45 8.24
N ASP A 147 17.05 -1.31 8.85
CA ASP A 147 17.82 -0.76 9.96
C ASP A 147 17.82 -1.70 11.18
N TYR A 148 16.70 -2.38 11.44
CA TYR A 148 16.61 -3.41 12.49
C TYR A 148 17.57 -4.57 12.24
N VAL A 149 17.61 -5.12 11.03
CA VAL A 149 18.51 -6.22 10.66
C VAL A 149 19.96 -5.81 10.82
N ASP A 150 20.31 -4.59 10.39
CA ASP A 150 21.67 -4.07 10.46
C ASP A 150 22.10 -3.78 11.91
N THR A 151 21.24 -3.14 12.71
CA THR A 151 21.57 -2.73 14.08
C THR A 151 21.58 -3.90 15.08
N THR A 152 20.75 -4.91 14.86
CA THR A 152 20.71 -6.11 15.73
C THR A 152 21.77 -7.17 15.36
N GLY A 153 22.47 -6.98 14.24
CA GLY A 153 23.43 -7.95 13.73
C GLY A 153 22.81 -9.27 13.31
N THR A 154 21.52 -9.24 12.92
CA THR A 154 20.80 -10.41 12.43
C THR A 154 21.46 -10.94 11.16
N SER A 155 21.84 -12.23 11.15
CA SER A 155 22.46 -12.84 9.99
C SER A 155 21.43 -13.09 8.89
N GLY A 156 21.39 -12.22 7.86
CA GLY A 156 20.49 -12.34 6.72
C GLY A 156 20.33 -11.03 5.95
N SER A 157 19.69 -11.10 4.79
CA SER A 157 19.49 -9.93 3.93
C SER A 157 18.18 -9.23 4.23
N ALA A 158 18.25 -7.96 4.59
CA ALA A 158 17.07 -7.09 4.74
C ALA A 158 16.33 -6.92 3.39
N ALA A 159 17.04 -6.81 2.28
CA ALA A 159 16.45 -6.72 0.94
C ALA A 159 15.65 -7.98 0.60
N LEU A 160 16.10 -9.16 1.02
CA LEU A 160 15.34 -10.41 0.84
C LEU A 160 14.04 -10.38 1.64
N LEU A 161 14.03 -9.90 2.88
CA LEU A 161 12.80 -9.77 3.68
C LEU A 161 11.80 -8.82 3.03
N LEU A 162 12.24 -7.66 2.55
CA LEU A 162 11.39 -6.72 1.82
C LEU A 162 10.88 -7.32 0.50
N GLY A 163 11.72 -8.07 -0.22
CA GLY A 163 11.34 -8.83 -1.40
C GLY A 163 10.27 -9.89 -1.10
N LEU A 164 10.40 -10.60 0.03
CA LEU A 164 9.41 -11.58 0.49
C LEU A 164 8.06 -10.95 0.84
N ILE A 165 8.05 -9.75 1.46
CA ILE A 165 6.82 -8.98 1.65
C ILE A 165 6.16 -8.68 0.30
N GLY A 166 6.94 -8.24 -0.69
CA GLY A 166 6.46 -7.99 -2.05
C GLY A 166 5.87 -9.23 -2.72
N MET A 167 6.59 -10.35 -2.69
CA MET A 167 6.18 -11.62 -3.27
C MET A 167 4.92 -12.19 -2.62
N SER A 168 4.89 -12.28 -1.29
CA SER A 168 3.73 -12.78 -0.57
C SER A 168 2.50 -11.87 -0.70
N SER A 169 2.70 -10.57 -0.93
CA SER A 169 1.61 -9.64 -1.22
C SER A 169 0.89 -9.94 -2.54
N ILE A 170 1.56 -10.54 -3.52
CA ILE A 170 0.90 -11.00 -4.76
C ILE A 170 -0.07 -12.14 -4.42
N ALA A 171 0.37 -13.11 -3.61
CA ALA A 171 -0.48 -14.20 -3.15
C ALA A 171 -1.69 -13.68 -2.37
N GLY A 172 -1.49 -12.68 -1.49
CA GLY A 172 -2.57 -12.00 -0.77
C GLY A 172 -3.59 -11.34 -1.71
N ARG A 173 -3.14 -10.58 -2.72
CA ARG A 173 -4.02 -9.92 -3.69
C ARG A 173 -4.84 -10.91 -4.51
N LEU A 174 -4.20 -11.92 -5.06
CA LEU A 174 -4.88 -12.92 -5.88
C LEU A 174 -5.78 -13.82 -5.04
N GLY A 175 -5.28 -14.31 -3.90
CA GLY A 175 -6.02 -15.20 -3.01
C GLY A 175 -7.26 -14.53 -2.42
N PHE A 176 -7.12 -13.39 -1.77
CA PHE A 176 -8.28 -12.66 -1.22
C PHE A 176 -9.20 -12.13 -2.32
N GLY A 177 -8.65 -11.69 -3.47
CA GLY A 177 -9.46 -11.31 -4.61
C GLY A 177 -10.35 -12.44 -5.14
N ALA A 178 -9.84 -13.68 -5.14
CA ALA A 178 -10.57 -14.85 -5.62
C ALA A 178 -11.65 -15.32 -4.64
N ILE A 179 -11.40 -15.27 -3.33
CA ILE A 179 -12.33 -15.78 -2.31
C ILE A 179 -13.32 -14.75 -1.79
N ALA A 180 -13.07 -13.45 -2.03
CA ALA A 180 -13.90 -12.34 -1.52
C ALA A 180 -15.38 -12.47 -1.87
N ALA A 181 -15.70 -12.93 -3.08
CA ALA A 181 -17.06 -13.13 -3.52
C ALA A 181 -17.80 -14.24 -2.74
N LYS A 182 -17.07 -15.18 -2.12
CA LYS A 182 -17.65 -16.29 -1.35
C LYS A 182 -17.74 -16.01 0.15
N VAL A 183 -16.73 -15.30 0.69
CA VAL A 183 -16.56 -15.09 2.15
C VAL A 183 -17.09 -13.73 2.59
N GLY A 184 -17.21 -12.78 1.64
CA GLY A 184 -17.59 -11.38 1.91
C GLY A 184 -16.37 -10.45 1.95
N THR A 185 -16.47 -9.35 1.20
CA THR A 185 -15.35 -8.41 0.99
C THR A 185 -14.97 -7.69 2.28
N ILE A 186 -15.98 -7.15 3.01
CA ILE A 186 -15.75 -6.38 4.24
C ILE A 186 -15.16 -7.26 5.33
N GLY A 187 -15.64 -8.51 5.47
CA GLY A 187 -15.13 -9.47 6.44
C GLY A 187 -13.64 -9.77 6.22
N LEU A 188 -13.27 -10.11 4.98
CA LEU A 188 -11.87 -10.36 4.62
C LEU A 188 -10.99 -9.13 4.81
N PHE A 189 -11.50 -7.93 4.51
CA PHE A 189 -10.77 -6.68 4.72
C PHE A 189 -10.45 -6.44 6.19
N ARG A 190 -11.44 -6.66 7.08
CA ARG A 190 -11.25 -6.60 8.54
C ARG A 190 -10.14 -7.54 9.01
N TRP A 191 -10.22 -8.80 8.59
CA TRP A 191 -9.23 -9.80 8.97
C TRP A 191 -7.83 -9.50 8.40
N SER A 192 -7.75 -8.94 7.19
CA SER A 192 -6.46 -8.51 6.61
C SER A 192 -5.82 -7.38 7.44
N CYS A 193 -6.61 -6.38 7.86
CA CYS A 193 -6.11 -5.29 8.71
C CYS A 193 -5.67 -5.79 10.09
N LEU A 194 -6.45 -6.68 10.73
CA LEU A 194 -6.07 -7.29 12.01
C LEU A 194 -4.81 -8.15 11.89
N SER A 195 -4.73 -8.98 10.85
CA SER A 195 -3.55 -9.84 10.60
C SER A 195 -2.29 -9.02 10.38
N LEU A 196 -2.41 -7.86 9.72
CA LEU A 196 -1.29 -6.94 9.54
C LEU A 196 -0.76 -6.44 10.89
N GLY A 197 -1.63 -5.98 11.80
CA GLY A 197 -1.23 -5.57 13.14
C GLY A 197 -0.67 -6.72 13.98
N LEU A 198 -1.33 -7.89 13.97
CA LEU A 198 -0.88 -9.06 14.72
C LEU A 198 0.46 -9.62 14.22
N SER A 199 0.79 -9.44 12.95
CA SER A 199 2.08 -9.90 12.41
C SER A 199 3.27 -9.30 13.14
N TYR A 200 3.16 -8.07 13.65
CA TYR A 200 4.23 -7.44 14.42
C TYR A 200 4.56 -8.14 15.74
N LEU A 201 3.63 -8.94 16.33
CA LEU A 201 3.96 -9.80 17.46
C LEU A 201 5.00 -10.85 17.08
N ILE A 202 4.96 -11.33 15.82
CA ILE A 202 5.98 -12.27 15.32
C ILE A 202 7.32 -11.54 15.22
N TRP A 203 7.34 -10.27 14.79
CA TRP A 203 8.57 -9.47 14.78
C TRP A 203 9.13 -9.26 16.20
N VAL A 204 8.28 -8.99 17.20
CA VAL A 204 8.70 -8.89 18.60
C VAL A 204 9.35 -10.18 19.09
N ILE A 205 8.76 -11.34 18.74
CA ILE A 205 9.26 -12.67 19.16
C ILE A 205 10.51 -13.07 18.36
N ALA A 206 10.68 -12.52 17.17
CA ALA A 206 11.80 -12.87 16.28
C ALA A 206 13.15 -12.54 16.90
N ASP A 207 13.24 -11.46 17.67
CA ASP A 207 14.52 -10.95 18.16
C ASP A 207 15.56 -10.97 17.01
N THR A 208 16.67 -11.67 17.14
CA THR A 208 17.71 -11.83 16.12
C THR A 208 17.49 -13.03 15.18
N SER A 209 16.37 -13.75 15.32
CA SER A 209 16.10 -14.96 14.52
C SER A 209 15.60 -14.63 13.13
N TYR A 210 16.48 -14.70 12.13
CA TYR A 210 16.12 -14.46 10.72
C TYR A 210 14.98 -15.34 10.19
N PRO A 211 14.88 -16.66 10.49
CA PRO A 211 13.76 -17.49 10.05
C PRO A 211 12.40 -16.98 10.54
N ILE A 212 12.33 -16.43 11.76
CA ILE A 212 11.08 -15.87 12.30
C ILE A 212 10.76 -14.55 11.61
N LEU A 213 11.76 -13.73 11.26
CA LEU A 213 11.57 -12.53 10.44
C LEU A 213 11.05 -12.88 9.03
N VAL A 214 11.47 -14.01 8.44
CA VAL A 214 10.91 -14.51 7.18
C VAL A 214 9.41 -14.82 7.35
N VAL A 215 9.00 -15.48 8.43
CA VAL A 215 7.59 -15.77 8.72
C VAL A 215 6.81 -14.45 8.88
N PHE A 216 7.36 -13.49 9.62
CA PHE A 216 6.80 -12.13 9.74
C PHE A 216 6.57 -11.49 8.37
N ALA A 217 7.62 -11.48 7.52
CA ALA A 217 7.57 -10.88 6.20
C ALA A 217 6.51 -11.52 5.29
N LEU A 218 6.37 -12.84 5.33
CA LEU A 218 5.37 -13.57 4.56
C LEU A 218 3.94 -13.24 5.02
N ILE A 219 3.68 -13.24 6.33
CA ILE A 219 2.35 -12.95 6.89
C ILE A 219 1.98 -11.48 6.66
N LEU A 220 2.91 -10.55 6.94
CA LEU A 220 2.71 -9.13 6.68
C LEU A 220 2.37 -8.89 5.20
N GLY A 221 3.13 -9.50 4.29
CA GLY A 221 2.92 -9.33 2.86
C GLY A 221 1.57 -9.85 2.40
N VAL A 222 1.13 -11.05 2.83
CA VAL A 222 -0.21 -11.58 2.52
C VAL A 222 -1.30 -10.65 3.02
N ALA A 223 -1.21 -10.17 4.27
CA ALA A 223 -2.18 -9.24 4.86
C ALA A 223 -2.22 -7.91 4.09
N TYR A 224 -1.06 -7.32 3.80
CA TYR A 224 -0.91 -6.11 3.00
C TYR A 224 -1.51 -6.27 1.59
N GLY A 225 -1.22 -7.40 0.92
CA GLY A 225 -1.77 -7.71 -0.38
C GLY A 225 -3.30 -7.76 -0.38
N GLY A 226 -3.88 -8.37 0.66
CA GLY A 226 -5.32 -8.41 0.88
C GLY A 226 -5.92 -7.02 1.05
N ILE A 227 -5.32 -6.16 1.87
CA ILE A 227 -5.77 -4.78 2.09
C ILE A 227 -5.82 -4.00 0.76
N ILE A 228 -4.76 -4.08 -0.03
CA ILE A 228 -4.68 -3.37 -1.32
C ILE A 228 -5.75 -3.85 -2.32
N ALA A 229 -5.97 -5.16 -2.41
CA ALA A 229 -6.97 -5.71 -3.34
C ALA A 229 -8.41 -5.46 -2.91
N LEU A 230 -8.67 -5.55 -1.60
CA LEU A 230 -10.02 -5.45 -1.04
C LEU A 230 -10.47 -3.99 -0.83
N SER A 231 -9.56 -3.04 -0.54
CA SER A 231 -9.91 -1.65 -0.27
C SER A 231 -10.81 -1.02 -1.35
N PRO A 232 -10.48 -1.09 -2.66
CA PRO A 232 -11.36 -0.58 -3.70
C PRO A 232 -12.69 -1.33 -3.79
N ALA A 233 -12.69 -2.64 -3.52
CA ALA A 233 -13.91 -3.45 -3.53
C ALA A 233 -14.84 -3.09 -2.37
N VAL A 234 -14.31 -2.82 -1.17
CA VAL A 234 -15.06 -2.32 -0.01
C VAL A 234 -15.66 -0.95 -0.32
N VAL A 235 -14.90 -0.04 -0.95
CA VAL A 235 -15.43 1.27 -1.36
C VAL A 235 -16.57 1.11 -2.36
N ALA A 236 -16.42 0.22 -3.34
CA ALA A 236 -17.49 -0.07 -4.31
C ALA A 236 -18.75 -0.66 -3.67
N GLU A 237 -18.58 -1.53 -2.66
CA GLU A 237 -19.70 -2.15 -1.91
C GLU A 237 -20.44 -1.14 -1.03
N LEU A 238 -19.71 -0.23 -0.35
CA LEU A 238 -20.32 0.73 0.58
C LEU A 238 -20.84 1.99 -0.11
N PHE A 239 -20.17 2.49 -1.13
CA PHE A 239 -20.46 3.79 -1.76
C PHE A 239 -20.92 3.68 -3.22
N GLY A 240 -20.89 2.49 -3.79
CA GLY A 240 -21.20 2.26 -5.19
C GLY A 240 -20.03 2.54 -6.13
N THR A 241 -20.26 2.35 -7.43
CA THR A 241 -19.24 2.52 -8.48
C THR A 241 -19.24 3.89 -9.12
N VAL A 242 -20.38 4.60 -9.04
CA VAL A 242 -20.50 5.96 -9.58
C VAL A 242 -19.73 6.93 -8.69
N GLY A 243 -18.74 7.64 -9.26
CA GLY A 243 -17.86 8.52 -8.49
C GLY A 243 -16.81 7.83 -7.62
N MET A 244 -16.66 6.49 -7.73
CA MET A 244 -15.72 5.69 -6.94
C MET A 244 -14.28 6.23 -6.94
N GLY A 245 -13.81 6.77 -8.07
CA GLY A 245 -12.47 7.35 -8.16
C GLY A 245 -12.26 8.52 -7.20
N GLY A 246 -13.27 9.35 -7.02
CA GLY A 246 -13.21 10.46 -6.07
C GLY A 246 -13.20 9.99 -4.61
N VAL A 247 -14.04 9.01 -4.26
CA VAL A 247 -14.07 8.41 -2.91
C VAL A 247 -12.76 7.70 -2.59
N LEU A 248 -12.21 6.94 -3.54
CA LEU A 248 -10.89 6.29 -3.41
C LEU A 248 -9.78 7.34 -3.27
N GLY A 249 -9.81 8.39 -4.07
CA GLY A 249 -8.84 9.48 -3.96
C GLY A 249 -8.85 10.12 -2.57
N ALA A 250 -10.04 10.41 -2.04
CA ALA A 250 -10.20 10.93 -0.69
C ALA A 250 -9.72 9.93 0.37
N LEU A 251 -10.05 8.64 0.24
CA LEU A 251 -9.60 7.59 1.16
C LEU A 251 -8.08 7.43 1.15
N TYR A 252 -7.44 7.50 -0.02
CA TYR A 252 -5.98 7.34 -0.12
C TYR A 252 -5.18 8.52 0.46
N THR A 253 -5.82 9.67 0.71
CA THR A 253 -5.16 10.71 1.52
C THR A 253 -4.90 10.24 2.96
N ALA A 254 -5.75 9.35 3.49
CA ALA A 254 -5.53 8.72 4.79
C ALA A 254 -4.24 7.87 4.80
N ASN A 255 -4.01 7.12 3.71
CA ASN A 255 -2.77 6.34 3.58
C ASN A 255 -1.53 7.26 3.52
N GLY A 256 -1.65 8.40 2.85
CA GLY A 256 -0.60 9.43 2.84
C GLY A 256 -0.33 10.01 4.23
N ILE A 257 -1.39 10.32 4.99
CA ILE A 257 -1.26 10.83 6.37
C ILE A 257 -0.61 9.78 7.27
N GLY A 258 -1.05 8.53 7.21
CA GLY A 258 -0.46 7.43 7.98
C GLY A 258 1.01 7.21 7.63
N GLY A 259 1.36 7.24 6.34
CA GLY A 259 2.74 7.13 5.87
C GLY A 259 3.63 8.33 6.22
N LEU A 260 3.06 9.53 6.33
CA LEU A 260 3.78 10.74 6.69
C LEU A 260 4.04 10.83 8.21
N ILE A 261 3.07 10.44 9.03
CA ILE A 261 3.13 10.56 10.49
C ILE A 261 3.71 9.30 11.14
N GLY A 262 3.38 8.12 10.61
CA GLY A 262 3.77 6.84 11.19
C GLY A 262 5.27 6.68 11.37
N PRO A 263 6.09 6.72 10.30
CA PRO A 263 7.53 6.52 10.43
C PRO A 263 8.23 7.51 11.37
N PRO A 264 7.99 8.84 11.32
CA PRO A 264 8.58 9.76 12.29
C PRO A 264 8.17 9.46 13.73
N LEU A 265 6.90 9.12 13.99
CA LEU A 265 6.43 8.72 15.31
C LEU A 265 7.16 7.47 15.80
N ILE A 266 7.24 6.45 14.96
CA ILE A 266 7.93 5.20 15.30
C ILE A 266 9.44 5.42 15.48
N GLY A 267 10.07 6.25 14.66
CA GLY A 267 11.49 6.61 14.81
C GLY A 267 11.78 7.26 16.16
N THR A 268 10.96 8.22 16.60
CA THR A 268 11.12 8.81 17.94
C THR A 268 10.94 7.80 19.09
N ILE A 269 10.09 6.80 18.91
CA ILE A 269 9.91 5.71 19.88
C ILE A 269 11.13 4.78 19.88
N ILE A 270 11.70 4.47 18.71
CA ILE A 270 12.93 3.68 18.61
C ILE A 270 14.07 4.38 19.36
N ASP A 271 14.26 5.68 19.12
CA ASP A 271 15.32 6.48 19.75
C ASP A 271 15.14 6.56 21.29
N ALA A 272 13.91 6.65 21.76
CA ALA A 272 13.62 6.80 23.19
C ALA A 272 13.53 5.48 23.97
N SER A 273 13.03 4.41 23.35
CA SER A 273 12.61 3.19 24.05
C SER A 273 12.97 1.88 23.32
N GLY A 274 13.65 1.99 22.19
CA GLY A 274 14.12 0.86 21.40
C GLY A 274 13.05 0.21 20.49
N TYR A 275 13.49 -0.77 19.71
CA TYR A 275 12.69 -1.44 18.71
C TYR A 275 11.46 -2.17 19.25
N THR A 276 11.57 -2.83 20.41
CA THR A 276 10.44 -3.57 21.01
C THR A 276 9.24 -2.66 21.27
N ALA A 277 9.48 -1.45 21.82
CA ALA A 277 8.42 -0.47 22.04
C ALA A 277 7.78 0.00 20.72
N ALA A 278 8.57 0.20 19.67
CA ALA A 278 8.11 0.57 18.36
C ALA A 278 7.27 -0.54 17.69
N GLN A 279 7.70 -1.79 17.81
CA GLN A 279 6.98 -2.96 17.32
C GLN A 279 5.62 -3.11 18.03
N LEU A 280 5.59 -3.02 19.37
CA LEU A 280 4.36 -3.06 20.17
C LEU A 280 3.42 -1.89 19.82
N THR A 281 3.96 -0.69 19.62
CA THR A 281 3.16 0.45 19.14
C THR A 281 2.54 0.15 17.77
N SER A 282 3.28 -0.48 16.86
CA SER A 282 2.77 -0.90 15.55
C SER A 282 1.67 -1.96 15.66
N VAL A 283 1.77 -2.89 16.63
CA VAL A 283 0.67 -3.82 16.96
C VAL A 283 -0.59 -3.03 17.35
N LEU A 284 -0.45 -2.07 18.27
CA LEU A 284 -1.59 -1.28 18.74
C LEU A 284 -2.22 -0.46 17.62
N LEU A 285 -1.42 0.17 16.76
CA LEU A 285 -1.92 0.90 15.59
C LEU A 285 -2.68 -0.01 14.63
N GLY A 286 -2.11 -1.17 14.27
CA GLY A 286 -2.74 -2.12 13.37
C GLY A 286 -4.04 -2.71 13.95
N LEU A 287 -4.05 -3.04 15.25
CA LEU A 287 -5.25 -3.51 15.94
C LEU A 287 -6.32 -2.42 16.03
N ALA A 288 -5.95 -1.19 16.39
CA ALA A 288 -6.89 -0.06 16.42
C ALA A 288 -7.57 0.13 15.06
N GLY A 289 -6.78 0.15 13.97
CA GLY A 289 -7.32 0.23 12.62
C GLY A 289 -8.25 -0.93 12.28
N GLY A 290 -7.85 -2.18 12.57
CA GLY A 290 -8.65 -3.37 12.28
C GLY A 290 -9.93 -3.46 13.10
N VAL A 291 -9.89 -3.16 14.41
CA VAL A 291 -11.06 -3.20 15.30
C VAL A 291 -12.09 -2.14 14.91
N MET A 292 -11.65 -0.93 14.55
CA MET A 292 -12.57 0.10 14.09
C MET A 292 -13.45 -0.35 12.92
N LEU A 293 -12.96 -1.20 12.04
CA LEU A 293 -13.72 -1.70 10.90
C LEU A 293 -14.93 -2.57 11.30
N PHE A 294 -14.98 -3.09 12.52
CA PHE A 294 -16.18 -3.81 13.01
C PHE A 294 -17.37 -2.88 13.26
N MET A 295 -17.12 -1.58 13.34
CA MET A 295 -18.20 -0.57 13.43
C MET A 295 -18.86 -0.32 12.06
N LEU A 296 -18.25 -0.76 10.93
CA LEU A 296 -18.89 -0.68 9.62
C LEU A 296 -20.15 -1.55 9.61
N ARG A 297 -21.28 -0.95 9.22
CA ARG A 297 -22.51 -1.69 9.03
C ARG A 297 -22.39 -2.52 7.76
N SER A 298 -22.43 -3.85 7.87
CA SER A 298 -22.60 -4.71 6.70
C SER A 298 -23.97 -4.39 6.10
N SER A 299 -24.01 -3.80 4.92
CA SER A 299 -25.23 -3.78 4.13
C SER A 299 -25.53 -5.22 3.76
N THR A 300 -26.38 -5.90 4.53
CA THR A 300 -27.03 -7.12 4.05
C THR A 300 -27.78 -6.74 2.77
N PRO A 301 -27.47 -7.35 1.61
CA PRO A 301 -28.31 -7.14 0.46
C PRO A 301 -29.70 -7.68 0.80
N SER A 302 -30.71 -6.79 0.83
CA SER A 302 -32.12 -7.15 0.81
C SER A 302 -32.52 -7.71 -0.54
#